data_088b504dbecbf93e17339fb51799a1a1
#
_entry.id   088b504dbecbf93e17339fb51799a1a1
#
_cell.length_a   1.000
_cell.length_b   1.000
_cell.length_c   1.000
_cell.angle_alpha   90.00
_cell.angle_beta   90.00
_cell.angle_gamma   90.00
#
_symmetry.space_group_name_H-M   'P 1'
#
loop_
_entity.id
_entity.type
_entity.pdbx_description
1 polymer ?
#
loop_
_entity_poly.entity_id
_entity_poly.type
_entity_poly.pdbx_seq_one_letter_code
_entity_poly.pdbx_strand_id
1 'polypeptide(L)'
;MKTTAILFLAFLALCVQCSVPENKSTKKEISTQPIKVGVFDGHGGAQTCIWETVAAIRLDPEMEVRTITTADIANNALDSIDAIIIPGGSGKSQYLNLGTLNQQRIKDFIAKGKGAVGICAGAYLFSNTPDYTCIQLNGQQAIDIEHDNRGHGLAKFTLCEEGKKIFPELADRDTSFVIYYEGPVFINNPVDTIQSNTLAIMESDVHEEGNAPATVSYTHLTLPTNSRV
;
A
#
# COMPACT_ATOMS: atom_id res chain seq x y z
N MET A 1 78.39 10.28 54.34
CA MET A 1 77.59 9.47 53.46
C MET A 1 76.27 10.24 53.24
N LYS A 2 76.06 10.71 52.07
CA LYS A 2 75.00 11.70 51.73
C LYS A 2 73.76 10.95 51.16
N THR A 3 72.61 11.13 51.81
CA THR A 3 71.34 10.59 51.37
C THR A 3 70.61 11.72 50.65
N THR A 4 70.35 11.51 49.38
CA THR A 4 69.62 12.46 48.53
C THR A 4 68.12 12.09 48.52
N ALA A 5 67.28 13.00 49.01
CA ALA A 5 65.82 12.87 48.93
C ALA A 5 65.32 13.38 47.59
N ILE A 6 64.59 12.57 46.91
CA ILE A 6 63.87 12.90 45.62
C ILE A 6 62.45 13.29 45.97
N LEU A 7 62.14 14.56 45.69
CA LEU A 7 60.79 15.14 45.84
C LEU A 7 59.97 14.78 44.61
N PHE A 8 58.88 13.99 44.73
CA PHE A 8 57.95 13.73 43.71
C PHE A 8 56.83 14.78 43.75
N LEU A 9 56.81 15.66 42.77
CA LEU A 9 55.68 16.60 42.55
C LEU A 9 54.54 15.89 41.82
N ALA A 10 53.44 15.66 42.50
CA ALA A 10 52.23 15.15 41.87
C ALA A 10 51.44 16.31 41.21
N PHE A 11 51.43 16.33 39.92
CA PHE A 11 50.57 17.25 39.12
C PHE A 11 49.18 16.71 39.09
N LEU A 12 48.21 17.34 39.78
CA LEU A 12 46.80 17.01 39.75
C LEU A 12 46.19 17.71 38.55
N ALA A 13 46.02 16.99 37.42
CA ALA A 13 45.27 17.47 36.26
C ALA A 13 43.78 17.33 36.54
N LEU A 14 43.08 18.45 36.76
CA LEU A 14 41.63 18.51 36.78
C LEU A 14 41.10 18.37 35.32
N CYS A 15 40.68 17.19 34.94
CA CYS A 15 39.91 17.01 33.73
C CYS A 15 38.44 17.46 33.97
N VAL A 16 38.12 18.66 33.50
CA VAL A 16 36.74 19.10 33.39
C VAL A 16 36.10 18.28 32.21
N GLN A 17 35.35 17.28 32.54
CA GLN A 17 34.53 16.58 31.57
C GLN A 17 33.33 17.46 31.19
N CYS A 18 33.41 18.14 30.04
CA CYS A 18 32.24 18.66 29.38
C CYS A 18 31.40 17.49 28.88
N SER A 19 30.34 17.14 29.59
CA SER A 19 29.32 16.24 29.13
C SER A 19 28.50 16.96 28.04
N VAL A 20 28.77 16.61 26.79
CA VAL A 20 27.89 16.93 25.65
C VAL A 20 26.60 16.16 25.87
N PRO A 21 25.41 16.79 25.84
CA PRO A 21 24.18 16.06 25.94
C PRO A 21 24.04 15.14 24.72
N GLU A 22 24.11 13.85 24.96
CA GLU A 22 23.80 12.83 23.96
C GLU A 22 22.35 13.02 23.53
N ASN A 23 22.17 13.52 22.31
CA ASN A 23 20.88 13.60 21.68
C ASN A 23 20.42 12.15 21.43
N LYS A 24 19.67 11.61 22.39
CA LYS A 24 18.98 10.32 22.22
C LYS A 24 17.98 10.45 21.06
N SER A 25 18.47 10.23 19.86
CA SER A 25 17.64 9.84 18.75
C SER A 25 16.82 8.64 19.22
N THR A 26 15.55 8.84 19.51
CA THR A 26 14.60 7.78 19.75
C THR A 26 14.52 6.96 18.46
N LYS A 27 15.35 5.94 18.34
CA LYS A 27 15.11 4.86 17.38
C LYS A 27 13.72 4.32 17.72
N LYS A 28 12.75 4.62 16.87
CA LYS A 28 11.44 3.98 16.88
C LYS A 28 11.74 2.49 16.83
N GLU A 29 11.44 1.75 17.90
CA GLU A 29 11.54 0.28 17.89
C GLU A 29 10.68 -0.20 16.73
N ILE A 30 11.34 -0.71 15.70
CA ILE A 30 10.67 -1.37 14.58
C ILE A 30 10.01 -2.60 15.20
N SER A 31 8.70 -2.69 15.10
CA SER A 31 7.93 -3.85 15.55
C SER A 31 8.57 -5.10 14.93
N THR A 32 9.02 -6.03 15.77
CA THR A 32 9.59 -7.31 15.32
C THR A 32 8.51 -8.32 14.88
N GLN A 33 7.25 -7.93 14.91
CA GLN A 33 6.15 -8.77 14.49
C GLN A 33 5.91 -8.60 12.98
N PRO A 34 5.77 -9.70 12.23
CA PRO A 34 5.50 -9.64 10.81
C PRO A 34 4.16 -8.96 10.52
N ILE A 35 4.07 -8.28 9.39
CA ILE A 35 2.83 -7.70 8.88
C ILE A 35 1.91 -8.82 8.41
N LYS A 36 0.72 -8.92 8.99
CA LYS A 36 -0.25 -9.98 8.67
C LYS A 36 -1.19 -9.52 7.56
N VAL A 37 -1.13 -10.20 6.43
CA VAL A 37 -1.90 -9.88 5.23
C VAL A 37 -2.97 -10.93 4.97
N GLY A 38 -4.21 -10.49 4.80
CA GLY A 38 -5.31 -11.32 4.32
C GLY A 38 -5.55 -11.11 2.83
N VAL A 39 -5.48 -12.16 2.01
CA VAL A 39 -5.88 -12.11 0.60
C VAL A 39 -7.29 -12.66 0.47
N PHE A 40 -8.21 -11.85 -0.06
CA PHE A 40 -9.60 -12.26 -0.20
C PHE A 40 -9.75 -13.40 -1.22
N ASP A 41 -10.28 -14.53 -0.75
CA ASP A 41 -10.54 -15.74 -1.52
C ASP A 41 -12.06 -16.03 -1.50
N GLY A 42 -12.82 -15.10 -2.06
CA GLY A 42 -14.26 -15.20 -2.19
C GLY A 42 -14.69 -15.34 -3.64
N HIS A 43 -15.98 -15.60 -3.84
CA HIS A 43 -16.55 -15.69 -5.19
C HIS A 43 -16.32 -14.39 -5.95
N GLY A 44 -15.82 -14.50 -7.18
CA GLY A 44 -15.45 -13.40 -8.05
C GLY A 44 -13.95 -13.09 -8.07
N GLY A 45 -13.16 -13.60 -7.12
CA GLY A 45 -11.70 -13.57 -7.21
C GLY A 45 -11.17 -14.56 -8.26
N ALA A 46 -10.25 -14.10 -9.13
CA ALA A 46 -9.57 -14.99 -10.06
C ALA A 46 -8.53 -15.82 -9.29
N GLN A 47 -8.63 -17.15 -9.39
CA GLN A 47 -7.80 -18.07 -8.61
C GLN A 47 -6.30 -17.87 -8.85
N THR A 48 -5.91 -17.63 -10.11
CA THR A 48 -4.50 -17.32 -10.46
C THR A 48 -4.03 -16.04 -9.78
N CYS A 49 -4.84 -14.98 -9.78
CA CYS A 49 -4.49 -13.72 -9.13
C CYS A 49 -4.33 -13.89 -7.60
N ILE A 50 -5.19 -14.69 -6.97
CA ILE A 50 -5.08 -15.02 -5.54
C ILE A 50 -3.76 -15.74 -5.27
N TRP A 51 -3.44 -16.79 -6.03
CA TRP A 51 -2.23 -17.57 -5.83
C TRP A 51 -0.96 -16.77 -6.07
N GLU A 52 -0.91 -15.97 -7.14
CA GLU A 52 0.23 -15.11 -7.44
C GLU A 52 0.43 -14.03 -6.39
N THR A 53 -0.66 -13.43 -5.89
CA THR A 53 -0.60 -12.46 -4.79
C THR A 53 -0.05 -13.11 -3.53
N VAL A 54 -0.54 -14.27 -3.15
CA VAL A 54 -0.03 -15.01 -1.99
C VAL A 54 1.44 -15.39 -2.17
N ALA A 55 1.82 -15.84 -3.37
CA ALA A 55 3.21 -16.20 -3.68
C ALA A 55 4.14 -14.98 -3.59
N ALA A 56 3.71 -13.83 -4.12
CA ALA A 56 4.49 -12.59 -4.07
C ALA A 56 4.73 -12.12 -2.63
N ILE A 57 3.70 -12.13 -1.78
CA ILE A 57 3.83 -11.71 -0.38
C ILE A 57 4.78 -12.63 0.39
N ARG A 58 4.76 -13.91 0.11
CA ARG A 58 5.66 -14.90 0.77
C ARG A 58 7.15 -14.69 0.46
N LEU A 59 7.50 -13.87 -0.54
CA LEU A 59 8.89 -13.52 -0.82
C LEU A 59 9.46 -12.57 0.22
N ASP A 60 8.61 -11.84 0.94
CA ASP A 60 9.03 -10.92 1.99
C ASP A 60 8.95 -11.63 3.35
N PRO A 61 10.10 -11.84 4.04
CA PRO A 61 10.13 -12.50 5.34
C PRO A 61 9.51 -11.67 6.47
N GLU A 62 9.28 -10.38 6.25
CA GLU A 62 8.61 -9.50 7.21
C GLU A 62 7.08 -9.54 7.09
N MET A 63 6.54 -10.37 6.18
CA MET A 63 5.10 -10.51 5.95
C MET A 63 4.63 -11.95 6.20
N GLU A 64 3.46 -12.07 6.83
CA GLU A 64 2.70 -13.32 6.92
C GLU A 64 1.43 -13.17 6.07
N VAL A 65 1.12 -14.17 5.25
CA VAL A 65 -0.05 -14.14 4.37
C VAL A 65 -0.95 -15.35 4.58
N ARG A 66 -2.26 -15.11 4.57
CA ARG A 66 -3.29 -16.14 4.48
C ARG A 66 -4.42 -15.70 3.55
N THR A 67 -5.13 -16.65 2.99
CA THR A 67 -6.40 -16.36 2.33
C THR A 67 -7.51 -16.19 3.37
N ILE A 68 -8.47 -15.31 3.06
CA ILE A 68 -9.65 -15.07 3.88
C ILE A 68 -10.90 -15.04 2.98
N THR A 69 -11.90 -15.79 3.39
CA THR A 69 -13.18 -15.85 2.69
C THR A 69 -14.19 -14.84 3.23
N THR A 70 -15.32 -14.71 2.58
CA THR A 70 -16.46 -13.92 3.08
C THR A 70 -16.93 -14.40 4.46
N ALA A 71 -16.92 -15.71 4.69
CA ALA A 71 -17.28 -16.30 5.98
C ALA A 71 -16.25 -15.94 7.07
N ASP A 72 -14.96 -15.93 6.74
CA ASP A 72 -13.91 -15.52 7.67
C ASP A 72 -14.06 -14.05 8.07
N ILE A 73 -14.35 -13.17 7.10
CA ILE A 73 -14.63 -11.76 7.40
C ILE A 73 -15.85 -11.62 8.33
N ALA A 74 -16.91 -12.39 8.06
CA ALA A 74 -18.10 -12.42 8.92
C ALA A 74 -17.77 -12.90 10.34
N ASN A 75 -16.75 -13.74 10.51
CA ASN A 75 -16.25 -14.27 11.77
C ASN A 75 -15.04 -13.50 12.34
N ASN A 76 -14.95 -12.18 12.02
CA ASN A 76 -13.97 -11.25 12.55
C ASN A 76 -12.51 -11.56 12.18
N ALA A 77 -12.24 -12.21 11.06
CA ALA A 77 -10.87 -12.47 10.59
C ALA A 77 -10.04 -11.17 10.41
N LEU A 78 -10.70 -10.04 10.15
CA LEU A 78 -10.05 -8.74 10.01
C LEU A 78 -9.33 -8.29 11.29
N ASP A 79 -9.79 -8.71 12.47
CA ASP A 79 -9.18 -8.32 13.75
C ASP A 79 -7.75 -8.87 13.93
N SER A 80 -7.38 -9.89 13.15
CA SER A 80 -6.11 -10.60 13.26
C SER A 80 -5.14 -10.34 12.12
N ILE A 81 -5.45 -9.38 11.24
CA ILE A 81 -4.59 -8.95 10.12
C ILE A 81 -4.31 -7.45 10.17
N ASP A 82 -3.29 -7.02 9.44
CA ASP A 82 -2.89 -5.62 9.34
C ASP A 82 -3.26 -5.00 7.99
N ALA A 83 -3.39 -5.84 6.97
CA ALA A 83 -3.83 -5.40 5.65
C ALA A 83 -4.70 -6.46 4.97
N ILE A 84 -5.61 -5.99 4.11
CA ILE A 84 -6.42 -6.84 3.23
C ILE A 84 -6.07 -6.55 1.77
N ILE A 85 -5.96 -7.60 0.96
CA ILE A 85 -5.82 -7.48 -0.49
C ILE A 85 -7.06 -8.07 -1.16
N ILE A 86 -7.71 -7.28 -2.01
CA ILE A 86 -8.77 -7.75 -2.88
C ILE A 86 -8.16 -8.01 -4.26
N PRO A 87 -8.16 -9.27 -4.74
CA PRO A 87 -7.49 -9.66 -5.98
C PRO A 87 -8.27 -9.24 -7.22
N GLY A 88 -7.66 -9.43 -8.38
CA GLY A 88 -8.31 -9.36 -9.69
C GLY A 88 -9.40 -10.40 -9.87
N GLY A 89 -10.22 -10.23 -10.92
CA GLY A 89 -11.34 -11.12 -11.23
C GLY A 89 -12.59 -10.34 -11.66
N SER A 90 -13.73 -10.61 -11.05
CA SER A 90 -15.00 -9.91 -11.30
C SER A 90 -15.37 -9.01 -10.10
N GLY A 91 -15.24 -7.70 -10.25
CA GLY A 91 -15.56 -6.73 -9.20
C GLY A 91 -17.01 -6.83 -8.74
N LYS A 92 -17.95 -6.97 -9.67
CA LYS A 92 -19.39 -7.15 -9.36
C LYS A 92 -19.64 -8.42 -8.54
N SER A 93 -19.01 -9.54 -8.91
CA SER A 93 -19.18 -10.80 -8.18
C SER A 93 -18.57 -10.73 -6.79
N GLN A 94 -17.40 -10.11 -6.64
CA GLN A 94 -16.77 -9.85 -5.34
C GLN A 94 -17.64 -8.95 -4.46
N TYR A 95 -18.20 -7.87 -5.04
CA TYR A 95 -19.11 -6.97 -4.33
C TYR A 95 -20.33 -7.71 -3.77
N LEU A 96 -20.99 -8.51 -4.61
CA LEU A 96 -22.15 -9.29 -4.21
C LEU A 96 -21.80 -10.37 -3.18
N ASN A 97 -20.67 -11.03 -3.35
CA ASN A 97 -20.22 -12.07 -2.44
C ASN A 97 -19.88 -11.52 -1.04
N LEU A 98 -19.26 -10.35 -0.97
CA LEU A 98 -18.99 -9.68 0.31
C LEU A 98 -20.29 -9.35 1.06
N GLY A 99 -21.29 -8.85 0.34
CA GLY A 99 -22.52 -8.35 0.94
C GLY A 99 -22.29 -7.11 1.81
N THR A 100 -23.36 -6.39 2.11
CA THR A 100 -23.29 -5.07 2.77
C THR A 100 -22.57 -5.08 4.11
N LEU A 101 -22.77 -6.12 4.92
CA LEU A 101 -22.14 -6.20 6.24
C LEU A 101 -20.62 -6.34 6.18
N ASN A 102 -20.09 -7.19 5.29
CA ASN A 102 -18.64 -7.37 5.19
C ASN A 102 -17.99 -6.20 4.46
N GLN A 103 -18.69 -5.56 3.51
CA GLN A 103 -18.26 -4.29 2.93
C GLN A 103 -18.08 -3.23 4.03
N GLN A 104 -19.05 -3.10 4.94
CA GLN A 104 -18.94 -2.16 6.05
C GLN A 104 -17.79 -2.54 7.01
N ARG A 105 -17.60 -3.83 7.33
CA ARG A 105 -16.46 -4.28 8.12
C ARG A 105 -15.11 -3.93 7.50
N ILE A 106 -14.98 -4.01 6.17
CA ILE A 106 -13.76 -3.58 5.46
C ILE A 106 -13.58 -2.07 5.59
N LYS A 107 -14.64 -1.28 5.44
CA LYS A 107 -14.57 0.17 5.67
C LYS A 107 -14.13 0.51 7.09
N ASP A 108 -14.72 -0.14 8.08
CA ASP A 108 -14.38 0.07 9.49
C ASP A 108 -12.94 -0.36 9.81
N PHE A 109 -12.46 -1.42 9.17
CA PHE A 109 -11.09 -1.90 9.28
C PHE A 109 -10.09 -0.84 8.77
N ILE A 110 -10.36 -0.25 7.61
CA ILE A 110 -9.53 0.81 7.03
C ILE A 110 -9.62 2.09 7.86
N ALA A 111 -10.80 2.44 8.35
CA ALA A 111 -11.00 3.60 9.23
C ALA A 111 -10.22 3.49 10.56
N LYS A 112 -9.88 2.29 10.99
CA LYS A 112 -8.98 2.02 12.12
C LYS A 112 -7.49 2.15 11.79
N GLY A 113 -7.14 2.56 10.57
CA GLY A 113 -5.75 2.73 10.12
C GLY A 113 -5.10 1.47 9.58
N LYS A 114 -5.87 0.44 9.26
CA LYS A 114 -5.38 -0.79 8.64
C LYS A 114 -5.25 -0.64 7.12
N GLY A 115 -4.37 -1.43 6.51
CA GLY A 115 -4.07 -1.36 5.08
C GLY A 115 -5.10 -2.07 4.20
N ALA A 116 -5.29 -1.55 2.97
CA ALA A 116 -6.03 -2.25 1.93
C ALA A 116 -5.39 -2.04 0.57
N VAL A 117 -5.33 -3.09 -0.24
CA VAL A 117 -4.84 -3.05 -1.62
C VAL A 117 -5.89 -3.68 -2.52
N GLY A 118 -6.26 -2.98 -3.59
CA GLY A 118 -7.12 -3.51 -4.64
C GLY A 118 -6.30 -3.76 -5.92
N ILE A 119 -6.38 -4.97 -6.46
CA ILE A 119 -5.68 -5.35 -7.69
C ILE A 119 -6.73 -5.56 -8.79
N CYS A 120 -6.61 -4.89 -9.93
CA CYS A 120 -7.52 -5.02 -11.07
C CYS A 120 -9.00 -4.86 -10.65
N ALA A 121 -9.78 -5.92 -10.63
CA ALA A 121 -11.17 -5.91 -10.16
C ALA A 121 -11.32 -5.40 -8.71
N GLY A 122 -10.35 -5.70 -7.84
CA GLY A 122 -10.32 -5.18 -6.47
C GLY A 122 -10.11 -3.66 -6.44
N ALA A 123 -9.38 -3.12 -7.39
CA ALA A 123 -9.20 -1.67 -7.53
C ALA A 123 -10.50 -0.99 -7.98
N TYR A 124 -11.24 -1.57 -8.92
CA TYR A 124 -12.61 -1.13 -9.25
C TYR A 124 -13.52 -1.17 -8.03
N LEU A 125 -13.46 -2.25 -7.26
CA LEU A 125 -14.28 -2.41 -6.06
C LEU A 125 -14.04 -1.29 -5.04
N PHE A 126 -12.81 -0.82 -4.91
CA PHE A 126 -12.43 0.24 -3.96
C PHE A 126 -12.71 1.66 -4.49
N SER A 127 -12.98 1.81 -5.78
CA SER A 127 -13.24 3.11 -6.40
C SER A 127 -14.52 3.78 -5.88
N ASN A 128 -14.70 5.04 -6.23
CA ASN A 128 -15.97 5.77 -6.06
C ASN A 128 -16.52 6.14 -7.45
N THR A 129 -16.87 5.11 -8.21
CA THR A 129 -17.38 5.23 -9.58
C THR A 129 -18.89 5.34 -9.55
N PRO A 130 -19.49 6.42 -10.11
CA PRO A 130 -20.93 6.54 -10.23
C PRO A 130 -21.54 5.37 -11.01
N ASP A 131 -22.70 4.92 -10.57
CA ASP A 131 -23.48 3.84 -11.21
C ASP A 131 -22.75 2.49 -11.31
N TYR A 132 -21.64 2.33 -10.60
CA TYR A 132 -20.90 1.06 -10.54
C TYR A 132 -20.95 0.44 -9.13
N THR A 133 -20.89 -0.90 -9.08
CA THR A 133 -20.88 -1.67 -7.82
C THR A 133 -19.51 -1.59 -7.15
N CYS A 134 -19.30 -0.54 -6.34
CA CYS A 134 -18.07 -0.28 -5.61
C CYS A 134 -18.35 0.03 -4.14
N ILE A 135 -17.35 -0.07 -3.29
CA ILE A 135 -17.47 0.19 -1.85
C ILE A 135 -16.96 1.54 -1.43
N GLN A 136 -16.54 2.38 -2.37
CA GLN A 136 -16.22 3.79 -2.15
C GLN A 136 -15.17 4.01 -1.06
N LEU A 137 -13.98 3.45 -1.23
CA LEU A 137 -12.86 3.60 -0.29
C LEU A 137 -11.85 4.67 -0.70
N ASN A 138 -11.78 4.97 -1.99
CA ASN A 138 -10.92 6.02 -2.50
C ASN A 138 -11.74 7.05 -3.30
N GLY A 139 -11.21 8.27 -3.42
CA GLY A 139 -11.85 9.36 -4.15
C GLY A 139 -11.65 9.31 -5.67
N GLN A 140 -11.34 8.16 -6.23
CA GLN A 140 -11.09 7.97 -7.65
C GLN A 140 -12.28 7.32 -8.34
N GLN A 141 -12.53 7.76 -9.56
CA GLN A 141 -13.53 7.18 -10.45
C GLN A 141 -12.83 6.35 -11.52
N ALA A 142 -13.23 5.11 -11.69
CA ALA A 142 -12.83 4.30 -12.83
C ALA A 142 -13.68 4.71 -14.06
N ILE A 143 -13.03 5.04 -15.17
CA ILE A 143 -13.72 5.54 -16.38
C ILE A 143 -13.88 4.48 -17.47
N ASP A 144 -13.20 3.37 -17.32
CA ASP A 144 -13.22 2.28 -18.30
C ASP A 144 -13.91 1.03 -17.71
N ILE A 145 -15.18 1.20 -17.33
CA ILE A 145 -15.96 0.15 -16.67
C ILE A 145 -16.63 -0.82 -17.66
N GLU A 146 -16.74 -0.45 -18.93
CA GLU A 146 -17.39 -1.27 -19.96
C GLU A 146 -16.44 -2.34 -20.51
N HIS A 147 -15.16 -2.23 -20.23
CA HIS A 147 -14.14 -3.17 -20.67
C HIS A 147 -13.97 -3.25 -22.19
N ASP A 148 -14.29 -2.16 -22.87
CA ASP A 148 -14.14 -2.05 -24.32
C ASP A 148 -12.71 -1.62 -24.68
N ASN A 149 -12.12 -2.30 -25.67
CA ASN A 149 -10.84 -1.93 -26.28
C ASN A 149 -9.68 -1.73 -25.30
N ARG A 150 -9.67 -2.49 -24.20
CA ARG A 150 -8.55 -2.51 -23.27
C ARG A 150 -7.55 -3.57 -23.65
N GLY A 151 -6.33 -3.11 -23.87
CA GLY A 151 -5.21 -4.00 -24.17
C GLY A 151 -4.70 -4.73 -22.94
N HIS A 152 -3.76 -5.59 -23.17
CA HIS A 152 -2.97 -6.27 -22.16
C HIS A 152 -1.54 -6.37 -22.60
N GLY A 153 -0.63 -6.40 -21.65
CA GLY A 153 0.79 -6.46 -21.89
C GLY A 153 1.60 -5.71 -20.85
N LEU A 154 2.80 -5.32 -21.25
CA LEU A 154 3.70 -4.59 -20.41
C LEU A 154 3.42 -3.08 -20.52
N ALA A 155 2.90 -2.48 -19.46
CA ALA A 155 2.63 -1.06 -19.41
C ALA A 155 3.74 -0.31 -18.68
N LYS A 156 4.14 0.82 -19.26
CA LYS A 156 5.13 1.74 -18.71
C LYS A 156 4.45 2.67 -17.70
N PHE A 157 5.10 2.91 -16.56
CA PHE A 157 4.66 3.91 -15.60
C PHE A 157 5.82 4.68 -14.98
N THR A 158 5.52 5.88 -14.49
CA THR A 158 6.45 6.75 -13.79
C THR A 158 5.88 7.10 -12.42
N LEU A 159 6.71 7.02 -11.37
CA LEU A 159 6.30 7.41 -10.02
C LEU A 159 6.18 8.93 -9.89
N CYS A 160 5.09 9.38 -9.27
CA CYS A 160 4.98 10.75 -8.75
C CYS A 160 5.84 10.90 -7.48
N GLU A 161 6.05 12.12 -7.01
CA GLU A 161 6.86 12.38 -5.81
C GLU A 161 6.33 11.65 -4.57
N GLU A 162 5.02 11.52 -4.42
CA GLU A 162 4.42 10.72 -3.34
C GLU A 162 4.69 9.22 -3.52
N GLY A 163 4.67 8.74 -4.77
CA GLY A 163 5.01 7.34 -5.08
C GLY A 163 6.47 7.01 -4.75
N LYS A 164 7.40 7.93 -5.02
CA LYS A 164 8.82 7.74 -4.70
C LYS A 164 9.07 7.61 -3.20
N LYS A 165 8.26 8.26 -2.37
CA LYS A 165 8.35 8.13 -0.90
C LYS A 165 7.87 6.76 -0.42
N ILE A 166 6.88 6.18 -1.10
CA ILE A 166 6.31 4.86 -0.78
C ILE A 166 7.17 3.72 -1.33
N PHE A 167 7.76 3.92 -2.52
CA PHE A 167 8.57 2.93 -3.23
C PHE A 167 10.00 3.47 -3.45
N PRO A 168 10.79 3.65 -2.37
CA PRO A 168 12.13 4.25 -2.47
C PRO A 168 13.07 3.44 -3.36
N GLU A 169 12.90 2.14 -3.48
CA GLU A 169 13.70 1.26 -4.35
C GLU A 169 13.43 1.48 -5.85
N LEU A 170 12.34 2.15 -6.19
CA LEU A 170 11.99 2.54 -7.55
C LEU A 170 12.20 4.03 -7.82
N ALA A 171 12.56 4.82 -6.79
CA ALA A 171 12.60 6.29 -6.87
C ALA A 171 13.61 6.84 -7.88
N ASP A 172 14.73 6.15 -8.05
CA ASP A 172 15.80 6.54 -8.99
C ASP A 172 15.59 6.02 -10.42
N ARG A 173 14.46 5.35 -10.68
CA ARG A 173 14.14 4.85 -12.01
C ARG A 173 13.34 5.89 -12.79
N ASP A 174 13.81 6.26 -13.97
CA ASP A 174 13.04 7.13 -14.88
C ASP A 174 11.76 6.47 -15.34
N THR A 175 11.76 5.15 -15.40
CA THR A 175 10.65 4.35 -15.91
C THR A 175 10.61 3.01 -15.19
N SER A 176 9.39 2.57 -14.87
CA SER A 176 9.11 1.22 -14.38
C SER A 176 8.01 0.58 -15.24
N PHE A 177 7.87 -0.74 -15.13
CA PHE A 177 6.90 -1.49 -15.91
C PHE A 177 6.02 -2.34 -15.01
N VAL A 178 4.76 -2.51 -15.40
CA VAL A 178 3.80 -3.40 -14.76
C VAL A 178 3.07 -4.20 -15.83
N ILE A 179 2.72 -5.44 -15.49
CA ILE A 179 1.81 -6.20 -16.36
C ILE A 179 0.41 -5.62 -16.19
N TYR A 180 -0.14 -5.16 -17.31
CA TYR A 180 -1.51 -4.67 -17.38
C TYR A 180 -2.38 -5.70 -18.07
N TYR A 181 -3.52 -6.00 -17.47
CA TYR A 181 -4.53 -6.89 -18.05
C TYR A 181 -5.92 -6.36 -17.64
N GLU A 182 -6.51 -5.55 -18.51
CA GLU A 182 -7.86 -5.01 -18.32
C GLU A 182 -8.13 -4.37 -16.95
N GLY A 183 -7.12 -3.75 -16.35
CA GLY A 183 -7.24 -3.04 -15.08
C GLY A 183 -7.99 -1.71 -15.23
N PRO A 184 -8.35 -1.06 -14.12
CA PRO A 184 -9.03 0.23 -14.17
C PRO A 184 -8.11 1.35 -14.64
N VAL A 185 -8.70 2.32 -15.30
CA VAL A 185 -8.15 3.66 -15.53
C VAL A 185 -8.85 4.61 -14.57
N PHE A 186 -8.09 5.37 -13.81
CA PHE A 186 -8.63 6.25 -12.79
C PHE A 186 -8.52 7.72 -13.13
N ILE A 187 -9.56 8.47 -12.78
CA ILE A 187 -9.53 9.93 -12.72
C ILE A 187 -10.01 10.38 -11.35
N ASN A 188 -9.64 11.60 -10.97
CA ASN A 188 -10.18 12.22 -9.77
C ASN A 188 -11.68 12.42 -9.91
N ASN A 189 -12.43 12.03 -8.88
CA ASN A 189 -13.85 12.37 -8.78
C ASN A 189 -13.99 13.76 -8.14
N PRO A 190 -14.36 14.81 -8.89
CA PRO A 190 -14.36 16.18 -8.38
C PRO A 190 -15.41 16.45 -7.31
N VAL A 191 -16.39 15.56 -7.15
CA VAL A 191 -17.46 15.68 -6.15
C VAL A 191 -17.19 14.83 -4.91
N ASP A 192 -16.09 14.08 -4.89
CA ASP A 192 -15.73 13.24 -3.75
C ASP A 192 -15.03 14.05 -2.66
N THR A 193 -15.39 13.74 -1.43
CA THR A 193 -14.74 14.30 -0.23
C THR A 193 -13.53 13.47 0.23
N ILE A 194 -13.37 12.25 -0.30
CA ILE A 194 -12.24 11.38 0.02
C ILE A 194 -11.03 11.83 -0.80
N GLN A 195 -10.01 12.28 -0.08
CA GLN A 195 -8.76 12.65 -0.72
C GLN A 195 -7.94 11.40 -1.07
N SER A 196 -7.39 11.39 -2.27
CA SER A 196 -6.48 10.36 -2.74
C SER A 196 -5.26 10.98 -3.39
N ASN A 197 -4.11 10.36 -3.18
CA ASN A 197 -2.86 10.80 -3.78
C ASN A 197 -2.51 9.89 -4.96
N THR A 198 -2.16 10.47 -6.08
CA THR A 198 -1.62 9.73 -7.22
C THR A 198 -0.19 9.32 -6.91
N LEU A 199 0.11 8.03 -6.96
CA LEU A 199 1.44 7.49 -6.70
C LEU A 199 2.25 7.27 -7.99
N ALA A 200 1.56 6.93 -9.08
CA ALA A 200 2.17 6.69 -10.38
C ALA A 200 1.25 7.11 -11.51
N ILE A 201 1.84 7.43 -12.64
CA ILE A 201 1.16 7.73 -13.89
C ILE A 201 1.54 6.67 -14.91
N MET A 202 0.53 6.02 -15.52
CA MET A 202 0.76 5.14 -16.64
C MET A 202 1.02 5.98 -17.90
N GLU A 203 2.10 5.69 -18.60
CA GLU A 203 2.49 6.40 -19.80
C GLU A 203 2.26 5.58 -21.08
N SER A 204 1.97 4.29 -20.94
CA SER A 204 1.63 3.44 -22.08
C SER A 204 0.17 3.64 -22.47
N ASP A 205 -0.07 3.67 -23.77
CA ASP A 205 -1.40 3.42 -24.29
C ASP A 205 -1.74 1.94 -24.10
N VAL A 206 -2.79 1.68 -23.37
CA VAL A 206 -3.23 0.31 -23.06
C VAL A 206 -4.47 -0.09 -23.85
N HIS A 207 -4.94 0.76 -24.75
CA HIS A 207 -6.01 0.44 -25.68
C HIS A 207 -5.48 -0.31 -26.90
N GLU A 208 -6.18 -1.33 -27.35
CA GLU A 208 -5.78 -2.14 -28.50
C GLU A 208 -5.72 -1.32 -29.80
N GLU A 209 -6.47 -0.22 -29.90
CA GLU A 209 -6.56 0.61 -31.10
C GLU A 209 -5.65 1.86 -31.09
N GLY A 210 -4.84 2.07 -30.08
CA GLY A 210 -3.83 3.12 -30.05
C GLY A 210 -4.38 4.56 -30.06
N ASN A 211 -5.62 4.80 -29.68
CA ASN A 211 -6.34 6.05 -29.94
C ASN A 211 -6.62 6.95 -28.74
N ALA A 212 -6.12 6.66 -27.56
CA ALA A 212 -6.23 7.61 -26.46
C ALA A 212 -4.97 7.65 -25.61
N PRO A 213 -4.35 8.82 -25.41
CA PRO A 213 -3.37 8.96 -24.37
C PRO A 213 -4.10 8.82 -23.03
N ALA A 214 -4.18 7.60 -22.54
CA ALA A 214 -4.67 7.36 -21.20
C ALA A 214 -3.61 7.87 -20.24
N THR A 215 -3.70 9.12 -19.85
CA THR A 215 -3.03 9.59 -18.65
C THR A 215 -3.69 8.88 -17.50
N VAL A 216 -3.17 7.72 -17.15
CA VAL A 216 -3.72 6.88 -16.11
C VAL A 216 -3.00 7.17 -14.83
N SER A 217 -3.74 7.71 -13.91
CA SER A 217 -3.30 7.87 -12.54
C SER A 217 -3.57 6.55 -11.79
N TYR A 218 -2.54 5.77 -11.51
CA TYR A 218 -2.64 4.72 -10.52
C TYR A 218 -2.62 5.34 -9.14
N THR A 219 -3.76 5.33 -8.52
CA THR A 219 -3.88 5.71 -7.11
C THR A 219 -4.09 4.47 -6.31
N HIS A 220 -3.16 4.10 -5.50
CA HIS A 220 -3.46 3.12 -4.48
C HIS A 220 -2.53 3.27 -3.32
N LEU A 221 -2.98 4.07 -2.44
CA LEU A 221 -2.87 3.98 -0.99
C LEU A 221 -3.58 5.22 -0.45
N THR A 222 -4.85 5.11 -0.17
CA THR A 222 -5.44 6.00 0.80
C THR A 222 -4.89 5.57 2.14
N LEU A 223 -3.79 6.15 2.56
CA LEU A 223 -3.47 6.18 3.97
C LEU A 223 -4.52 7.13 4.58
N PRO A 224 -5.33 6.69 5.54
CA PRO A 224 -6.11 7.63 6.31
C PRO A 224 -5.10 8.59 6.94
N THR A 225 -5.18 9.87 6.56
CA THR A 225 -4.40 10.94 7.17
C THR A 225 -4.93 11.22 8.57
N ASN A 226 -4.77 10.27 9.46
CA ASN A 226 -4.79 10.48 10.88
C ASN A 226 -3.35 10.52 11.36
N SER A 227 -2.57 11.48 10.84
CA SER A 227 -1.40 11.96 11.50
C SER A 227 -1.84 12.73 12.74
N ARG A 228 -2.04 12.02 13.83
CA ARG A 228 -1.87 12.66 15.14
C ARG A 228 -0.38 12.74 15.39
N VAL A 229 0.11 13.96 15.30
CA VAL A 229 1.38 14.40 15.85
C VAL A 229 1.43 14.08 17.34
#